data_2cad3adfd6aa13346a7d9c0b814f00f3
#
_entry.id   2cad3adfd6aa13346a7d9c0b814f00f3
#
_cell.length_a   1.000
_cell.length_b   1.000
_cell.length_c   1.000
_cell.angle_alpha   90.00
_cell.angle_beta   90.00
_cell.angle_gamma   90.00
#
_symmetry.space_group_name_H-M   'P 1'
#
loop_
_entity.id
_entity.type
_entity.pdbx_description
1 polymer ?
#
loop_
_entity_poly.entity_id
_entity_poly.type
_entity_poly.pdbx_seq_one_letter_code
_entity_poly.pdbx_strand_id
1 'polypeptide(L)'
;MSSKSRMFAILGLAVVILGAAAALFRFETQRKPTPPLIGVVHETEIRLAPEISARLASLPVKPLQSVRKGEVVAVLSSPEVAASLEQAKANLESARANLANVVAGVRQEERDTAAQNVAIAESNVTLAKEQFARVSVLAAKNYASKQQFDEEAAALAEAQASVSLADAALTQSKAGPTKEELAVAQTQVALGLATVADLEAQFAKTTLTSPVDGLARLLVAEPGEAISPGQPVLTLAVAGDRWFTFTIREDRLQGLTLGSKISLKTAAGEHFEAKVTELKPLGEFAVWRAARAVGDHDINNFLLRADPIGPTPKVEPGMTVWIDERQSG
;
A
#
# COMPACT_ATOMS: atom_id res chain seq x y z
N MET A 1 2.28 -102.40 -21.88
CA MET A 1 1.53 -101.18 -21.50
C MET A 1 0.86 -100.64 -22.75
N SER A 2 -0.40 -100.65 -22.76
CA SER A 2 -1.28 -100.38 -23.93
C SER A 2 -1.19 -98.95 -24.42
N SER A 3 -1.14 -98.73 -25.76
CA SER A 3 -1.14 -97.46 -26.47
C SER A 3 -2.26 -96.50 -25.94
N LYS A 4 -3.36 -96.99 -25.44
CA LYS A 4 -4.45 -96.19 -24.86
C LYS A 4 -4.07 -95.45 -23.55
N SER A 5 -3.22 -96.01 -22.69
CA SER A 5 -2.80 -95.32 -21.43
C SER A 5 -1.89 -94.12 -21.68
N ARG A 6 -1.08 -94.15 -22.70
CA ARG A 6 -0.23 -93.03 -23.11
C ARG A 6 -1.08 -91.87 -23.69
N MET A 7 -2.11 -92.17 -24.41
CA MET A 7 -3.00 -91.15 -25.00
C MET A 7 -3.80 -90.40 -23.90
N PHE A 8 -4.26 -91.12 -22.86
CA PHE A 8 -4.97 -90.49 -21.69
C PHE A 8 -4.00 -89.66 -20.87
N ALA A 9 -2.75 -90.05 -20.72
CA ALA A 9 -1.73 -89.24 -20.01
C ALA A 9 -1.38 -87.97 -20.74
N ILE A 10 -1.29 -87.98 -22.10
CA ILE A 10 -1.04 -86.83 -22.92
C ILE A 10 -2.22 -85.88 -22.94
N LEU A 11 -3.48 -86.40 -22.98
CA LEU A 11 -4.68 -85.59 -22.91
C LEU A 11 -4.82 -84.92 -21.54
N GLY A 12 -4.53 -85.61 -20.42
CA GLY A 12 -4.51 -85.06 -19.09
C GLY A 12 -3.49 -83.92 -18.92
N LEU A 13 -2.28 -84.12 -19.47
CA LEU A 13 -1.22 -83.07 -19.44
C LEU A 13 -1.63 -81.85 -20.25
N ALA A 14 -2.26 -82.04 -21.42
CA ALA A 14 -2.77 -80.91 -22.25
C ALA A 14 -3.86 -80.08 -21.53
N VAL A 15 -4.75 -80.75 -20.81
CA VAL A 15 -5.79 -80.08 -20.03
C VAL A 15 -5.21 -79.27 -18.87
N VAL A 16 -4.19 -79.84 -18.19
CA VAL A 16 -3.48 -79.11 -17.12
C VAL A 16 -2.70 -77.89 -17.61
N ILE A 17 -2.06 -78.03 -18.80
CA ILE A 17 -1.32 -76.91 -19.43
C ILE A 17 -2.33 -75.84 -19.92
N LEU A 18 -3.45 -76.21 -20.49
CA LEU A 18 -4.52 -75.27 -20.88
C LEU A 18 -5.16 -74.58 -19.66
N GLY A 19 -5.36 -75.29 -18.58
CA GLY A 19 -5.85 -74.77 -17.31
C GLY A 19 -4.85 -73.79 -16.70
N ALA A 20 -3.54 -74.12 -16.69
CA ALA A 20 -2.49 -73.21 -16.21
C ALA A 20 -2.34 -71.97 -17.08
N ALA A 21 -2.40 -72.14 -18.43
CA ALA A 21 -2.38 -70.99 -19.35
C ALA A 21 -3.64 -70.08 -19.19
N ALA A 22 -4.82 -70.65 -19.01
CA ALA A 22 -6.04 -69.90 -18.76
C ALA A 22 -6.00 -69.20 -17.38
N ALA A 23 -5.43 -69.81 -16.35
CA ALA A 23 -5.20 -69.21 -15.03
C ALA A 23 -4.19 -68.05 -15.08
N LEU A 24 -3.09 -68.24 -15.82
CA LEU A 24 -2.10 -67.16 -16.05
C LEU A 24 -2.70 -66.03 -16.86
N PHE A 25 -3.49 -66.32 -17.91
CA PHE A 25 -4.18 -65.29 -18.69
C PHE A 25 -5.22 -64.53 -17.87
N ARG A 26 -5.94 -65.20 -16.97
CA ARG A 26 -6.86 -64.55 -16.02
C ARG A 26 -6.11 -63.72 -14.93
N PHE A 27 -4.94 -64.17 -14.52
CA PHE A 27 -4.11 -63.41 -13.55
C PHE A 27 -3.54 -62.16 -14.18
N GLU A 28 -3.17 -62.17 -15.46
CA GLU A 28 -2.65 -61.03 -16.17
C GLU A 28 -3.73 -60.03 -16.56
N THR A 29 -4.97 -60.48 -16.82
CA THR A 29 -6.11 -59.58 -17.06
C THR A 29 -6.74 -59.01 -15.81
N GLN A 30 -6.38 -59.46 -14.61
CA GLN A 30 -6.84 -58.89 -13.33
C GLN A 30 -5.94 -57.79 -12.76
N ARG A 31 -4.91 -57.32 -13.48
CA ARG A 31 -4.22 -56.10 -13.07
C ARG A 31 -5.25 -54.97 -13.17
N LYS A 32 -5.82 -54.57 -12.03
CA LYS A 32 -6.69 -53.39 -11.95
C LYS A 32 -5.89 -52.22 -12.53
N PRO A 33 -6.44 -51.49 -13.52
CA PRO A 33 -5.77 -50.33 -14.07
C PRO A 33 -5.44 -49.38 -12.89
N THR A 34 -4.19 -49.01 -12.79
CA THR A 34 -3.75 -48.06 -11.76
C THR A 34 -4.57 -46.78 -11.91
N PRO A 35 -5.29 -46.32 -10.87
CA PRO A 35 -6.10 -45.12 -11.02
C PRO A 35 -5.21 -43.95 -11.42
N PRO A 36 -5.63 -43.10 -12.35
CA PRO A 36 -4.83 -41.96 -12.81
C PRO A 36 -4.51 -41.05 -11.64
N LEU A 37 -3.35 -40.37 -11.70
CA LEU A 37 -3.00 -39.32 -10.76
C LEU A 37 -3.83 -38.09 -11.04
N ILE A 38 -4.65 -37.70 -10.05
CA ILE A 38 -5.61 -36.62 -10.14
C ILE A 38 -5.05 -35.39 -9.47
N GLY A 39 -5.13 -34.25 -10.15
CA GLY A 39 -4.78 -32.94 -9.63
C GLY A 39 -5.91 -31.93 -9.78
N VAL A 40 -5.72 -30.81 -9.13
CA VAL A 40 -6.66 -29.68 -9.13
C VAL A 40 -5.95 -28.44 -9.65
N VAL A 41 -6.67 -27.68 -10.46
CA VAL A 41 -6.21 -26.36 -10.96
C VAL A 41 -6.39 -25.33 -9.88
N HIS A 42 -5.34 -24.53 -9.66
CA HIS A 42 -5.34 -23.37 -8.78
C HIS A 42 -4.95 -22.12 -9.57
N GLU A 43 -5.31 -20.96 -9.03
CA GLU A 43 -4.81 -19.66 -9.48
C GLU A 43 -4.61 -18.74 -8.27
N THR A 44 -3.77 -17.73 -8.40
CA THR A 44 -3.58 -16.73 -7.34
C THR A 44 -4.77 -15.79 -7.32
N GLU A 45 -5.39 -15.70 -6.15
CA GLU A 45 -6.47 -14.76 -5.88
C GLU A 45 -6.00 -13.69 -4.91
N ILE A 46 -6.21 -12.43 -5.28
CA ILE A 46 -5.94 -11.26 -4.45
C ILE A 46 -7.27 -10.70 -3.95
N ARG A 47 -7.42 -10.61 -2.63
CA ARG A 47 -8.58 -9.98 -1.99
C ARG A 47 -8.30 -8.49 -1.84
N LEU A 48 -9.10 -7.67 -2.49
CA LEU A 48 -9.00 -6.21 -2.38
C LEU A 48 -9.90 -5.72 -1.25
N ALA A 49 -9.28 -5.07 -0.29
CA ALA A 49 -9.93 -4.50 0.88
C ALA A 49 -9.46 -3.05 1.09
N PRO A 50 -10.32 -2.15 1.56
CA PRO A 50 -9.92 -0.79 1.90
C PRO A 50 -9.05 -0.77 3.17
N GLU A 51 -8.22 0.27 3.28
CA GLU A 51 -7.43 0.55 4.47
C GLU A 51 -8.15 1.48 5.47
N ILE A 52 -9.26 2.08 5.04
CA ILE A 52 -10.05 3.03 5.83
C ILE A 52 -11.50 2.58 5.93
N SER A 53 -12.19 2.98 6.99
CA SER A 53 -13.64 2.81 7.10
C SER A 53 -14.34 3.77 6.15
N ALA A 54 -15.20 3.23 5.27
CA ALA A 54 -15.95 4.06 4.33
C ALA A 54 -17.18 3.30 3.83
N ARG A 55 -18.10 3.99 3.16
CA ARG A 55 -19.24 3.37 2.47
C ARG A 55 -18.88 3.09 1.02
N LEU A 56 -19.18 1.92 0.52
CA LEU A 56 -19.01 1.59 -0.90
C LEU A 56 -19.96 2.44 -1.74
N ALA A 57 -19.41 3.38 -2.51
CA ALA A 57 -20.21 4.25 -3.37
C ALA A 57 -20.54 3.58 -4.71
N SER A 58 -19.56 2.94 -5.34
CA SER A 58 -19.76 2.23 -6.60
C SER A 58 -18.73 1.15 -6.84
N LEU A 59 -19.12 0.14 -7.63
CA LEU A 59 -18.26 -0.90 -8.19
C LEU A 59 -18.36 -0.81 -9.72
N PRO A 60 -17.41 -0.13 -10.39
CA PRO A 60 -17.45 0.03 -11.84
C PRO A 60 -17.17 -1.27 -12.61
N VAL A 61 -16.63 -2.29 -11.94
CA VAL A 61 -16.31 -3.61 -12.53
C VAL A 61 -17.44 -4.60 -12.35
N LYS A 62 -17.59 -5.49 -13.34
CA LYS A 62 -18.56 -6.60 -13.33
C LYS A 62 -17.87 -7.92 -12.99
N PRO A 63 -18.59 -8.92 -12.47
CA PRO A 63 -18.04 -10.27 -12.33
C PRO A 63 -17.50 -10.79 -13.68
N LEU A 64 -16.35 -11.46 -13.64
CA LEU A 64 -15.63 -12.00 -14.79
C LEU A 64 -15.15 -10.96 -15.82
N GLN A 65 -15.07 -9.71 -15.44
CA GLN A 65 -14.48 -8.64 -16.24
C GLN A 65 -12.96 -8.62 -16.06
N SER A 66 -12.20 -8.53 -17.17
CA SER A 66 -10.77 -8.29 -17.14
C SER A 66 -10.48 -6.88 -16.68
N VAL A 67 -9.54 -6.72 -15.76
CA VAL A 67 -9.07 -5.45 -15.23
C VAL A 67 -7.55 -5.34 -15.39
N ARG A 68 -7.06 -4.12 -15.60
CA ARG A 68 -5.63 -3.83 -15.71
C ARG A 68 -5.09 -3.30 -14.40
N LYS A 69 -3.79 -3.47 -14.20
CA LYS A 69 -3.08 -2.84 -13.09
C LYS A 69 -3.30 -1.33 -13.09
N GLY A 70 -3.69 -0.76 -11.94
CA GLY A 70 -4.01 0.65 -11.76
C GLY A 70 -5.44 1.04 -12.16
N GLU A 71 -6.23 0.15 -12.75
CA GLU A 71 -7.63 0.41 -13.05
C GLU A 71 -8.47 0.51 -11.78
N VAL A 72 -9.38 1.48 -11.73
CA VAL A 72 -10.28 1.68 -10.59
C VAL A 72 -11.32 0.57 -10.55
N VAL A 73 -11.35 -0.17 -9.44
CA VAL A 73 -12.24 -1.32 -9.25
C VAL A 73 -13.34 -1.07 -8.23
N ALA A 74 -13.12 -0.16 -7.29
CA ALA A 74 -14.13 0.28 -6.35
C ALA A 74 -13.91 1.74 -5.95
N VAL A 75 -14.99 2.47 -5.71
CA VAL A 75 -14.98 3.83 -5.19
C VAL A 75 -15.73 3.84 -3.87
N LEU A 76 -15.08 4.31 -2.84
CA LEU A 76 -15.63 4.47 -1.51
C LEU A 76 -15.99 5.93 -1.24
N SER A 77 -16.93 6.17 -0.37
CA SER A 77 -17.32 7.49 0.11
C SER A 77 -17.01 7.59 1.61
N SER A 78 -16.19 8.55 1.96
CA SER A 78 -15.90 8.93 3.36
C SER A 78 -16.06 10.44 3.49
N PRO A 79 -17.30 10.92 3.81
CA PRO A 79 -17.57 12.34 4.01
C PRO A 79 -16.71 12.97 5.10
N GLU A 80 -16.34 12.17 6.11
CA GLU A 80 -15.50 12.61 7.24
C GLU A 80 -14.08 12.96 6.80
N VAL A 81 -13.46 12.08 5.99
CA VAL A 81 -12.13 12.34 5.44
C VAL A 81 -12.15 13.53 4.47
N ALA A 82 -13.19 13.64 3.63
CA ALA A 82 -13.37 14.76 2.73
C ALA A 82 -13.52 16.09 3.48
N ALA A 83 -14.36 16.14 4.53
CA ALA A 83 -14.54 17.32 5.37
C ALA A 83 -13.25 17.70 6.11
N SER A 84 -12.51 16.71 6.63
CA SER A 84 -11.22 16.93 7.30
C SER A 84 -10.18 17.51 6.34
N LEU A 85 -10.14 17.04 5.10
CA LEU A 85 -9.25 17.56 4.06
C LEU A 85 -9.56 19.02 3.73
N GLU A 86 -10.84 19.38 3.54
CA GLU A 86 -11.25 20.77 3.29
C GLU A 86 -10.94 21.67 4.49
N GLN A 87 -11.13 21.19 5.72
CA GLN A 87 -10.74 21.92 6.92
C GLN A 87 -9.22 22.17 6.98
N ALA A 88 -8.41 21.17 6.64
CA ALA A 88 -6.95 21.31 6.61
C ALA A 88 -6.50 22.30 5.53
N LYS A 89 -7.12 22.29 4.36
CA LYS A 89 -6.88 23.28 3.30
C LYS A 89 -7.21 24.69 3.75
N ALA A 90 -8.35 24.89 4.42
CA ALA A 90 -8.71 26.19 4.98
C ALA A 90 -7.71 26.68 6.04
N ASN A 91 -7.21 25.78 6.89
CA ASN A 91 -6.19 26.10 7.89
C ASN A 91 -4.85 26.48 7.22
N LEU A 92 -4.46 25.77 6.13
CA LEU A 92 -3.28 26.12 5.34
C LEU A 92 -3.41 27.51 4.71
N GLU A 93 -4.55 27.85 4.14
CA GLU A 93 -4.78 29.19 3.57
C GLU A 93 -4.72 30.29 4.67
N SER A 94 -5.23 30.01 5.87
CA SER A 94 -5.07 30.90 7.01
C SER A 94 -3.62 31.11 7.41
N ALA A 95 -2.82 30.02 7.43
CA ALA A 95 -1.38 30.10 7.70
C ALA A 95 -0.64 30.91 6.61
N ARG A 96 -0.98 30.72 5.35
CA ARG A 96 -0.45 31.51 4.22
C ARG A 96 -0.78 32.98 4.31
N ALA A 97 -2.03 33.30 4.66
CA ALA A 97 -2.45 34.68 4.89
C ALA A 97 -1.69 35.33 6.04
N ASN A 98 -1.47 34.59 7.14
CA ASN A 98 -0.64 35.05 8.25
C ASN A 98 0.80 35.31 7.83
N LEU A 99 1.43 34.39 7.08
CA LEU A 99 2.77 34.61 6.53
C LEU A 99 2.82 35.84 5.65
N ALA A 100 1.82 36.04 4.79
CA ALA A 100 1.75 37.23 3.94
C ALA A 100 1.66 38.53 4.76
N ASN A 101 0.88 38.51 5.86
CA ASN A 101 0.80 39.63 6.79
C ASN A 101 2.14 39.91 7.48
N VAL A 102 2.82 38.87 7.95
CA VAL A 102 4.16 38.99 8.56
C VAL A 102 5.16 39.54 7.53
N VAL A 103 5.17 39.03 6.30
CA VAL A 103 6.05 39.51 5.24
C VAL A 103 5.75 40.96 4.84
N ALA A 104 4.50 41.36 4.83
CA ALA A 104 4.10 42.75 4.57
C ALA A 104 4.63 43.69 5.63
N GLY A 105 4.83 43.21 6.86
CA GLY A 105 5.37 43.98 7.97
C GLY A 105 4.50 45.15 8.41
N VAL A 106 5.15 46.20 8.94
CA VAL A 106 4.48 47.41 9.41
C VAL A 106 3.88 48.19 8.22
N ARG A 107 2.65 48.64 8.38
CA ARG A 107 1.93 49.37 7.33
C ARG A 107 2.60 50.67 6.99
N GLN A 108 2.47 51.13 5.74
CA GLN A 108 3.10 52.37 5.27
C GLN A 108 2.59 53.56 6.11
N GLU A 109 1.33 53.62 6.48
CA GLU A 109 0.74 54.68 7.27
C GLU A 109 1.35 54.79 8.67
N GLU A 110 1.68 53.65 9.27
CA GLU A 110 2.35 53.61 10.60
C GLU A 110 3.81 54.14 10.49
N ARG A 111 4.50 53.76 9.43
CA ARG A 111 5.86 54.31 9.13
C ARG A 111 5.83 55.81 8.86
N ASP A 112 4.83 56.27 8.13
CA ASP A 112 4.65 57.71 7.87
C ASP A 112 4.32 58.48 9.16
N THR A 113 3.49 57.89 10.02
CA THR A 113 3.20 58.47 11.36
C THR A 113 4.45 58.54 12.22
N ALA A 114 5.27 57.48 12.24
CA ALA A 114 6.55 57.51 12.99
C ALA A 114 7.51 58.59 12.44
N ALA A 115 7.58 58.73 11.11
CA ALA A 115 8.37 59.77 10.48
C ALA A 115 7.91 61.21 10.82
N GLN A 116 6.58 61.40 10.87
CA GLN A 116 6.01 62.70 11.32
C GLN A 116 6.34 63.03 12.78
N ASN A 117 6.34 62.00 13.67
CA ASN A 117 6.69 62.17 15.06
C ASN A 117 8.19 62.60 15.22
N VAL A 118 9.08 62.09 14.38
CA VAL A 118 10.47 62.55 14.34
C VAL A 118 10.52 64.04 13.95
N ALA A 119 9.82 64.43 12.89
CA ALA A 119 9.78 65.83 12.43
C ALA A 119 9.24 66.79 13.50
N ILE A 120 8.21 66.35 14.27
CA ILE A 120 7.68 67.14 15.39
C ILE A 120 8.75 67.27 16.48
N ALA A 121 9.43 66.17 16.86
CA ALA A 121 10.46 66.21 17.90
C ALA A 121 11.65 67.09 17.50
N GLU A 122 12.10 67.05 16.22
CA GLU A 122 13.15 67.93 15.68
C GLU A 122 12.77 69.43 15.74
N SER A 123 11.51 69.71 15.43
CA SER A 123 10.96 71.09 15.56
C SER A 123 11.02 71.59 17.01
N ASN A 124 10.72 70.72 17.98
CA ASN A 124 10.82 71.03 19.39
C ASN A 124 12.28 71.25 19.83
N VAL A 125 13.22 70.44 19.35
CA VAL A 125 14.65 70.67 19.61
C VAL A 125 15.09 72.01 19.04
N THR A 126 14.64 72.38 17.86
CA THR A 126 14.98 73.69 17.24
C THR A 126 14.48 74.82 18.11
N LEU A 127 13.24 74.78 18.59
CA LEU A 127 12.69 75.73 19.51
C LEU A 127 13.47 75.85 20.83
N ALA A 128 13.71 74.70 21.48
CA ALA A 128 14.46 74.64 22.74
C ALA A 128 15.85 75.16 22.60
N LYS A 129 16.52 74.83 21.46
CA LYS A 129 17.90 75.34 21.15
C LYS A 129 17.94 76.84 20.98
N GLU A 130 16.94 77.44 20.34
CA GLU A 130 16.85 78.88 20.20
C GLU A 130 16.56 79.59 21.55
N GLN A 131 15.71 78.95 22.39
CA GLN A 131 15.41 79.46 23.74
C GLN A 131 16.66 79.40 24.60
N PHE A 132 17.33 78.27 24.67
CA PHE A 132 18.60 78.12 25.39
C PHE A 132 19.72 79.15 24.92
N ALA A 133 19.88 79.34 23.59
CA ALA A 133 20.78 80.25 23.03
C ALA A 133 20.50 81.70 23.48
N ARG A 134 19.21 82.08 23.52
CA ARG A 134 18.84 83.43 24.03
C ARG A 134 19.17 83.60 25.53
N VAL A 135 18.77 82.65 26.36
CA VAL A 135 18.98 82.69 27.80
C VAL A 135 20.51 82.61 28.14
N SER A 136 21.27 81.82 27.41
CA SER A 136 22.73 81.75 27.61
C SER A 136 23.45 83.09 27.38
N VAL A 137 23.03 83.86 26.33
CA VAL A 137 23.55 85.22 26.09
C VAL A 137 23.14 86.20 27.20
N LEU A 138 21.93 86.12 27.68
CA LEU A 138 21.40 86.95 28.78
C LEU A 138 22.12 86.63 30.11
N ALA A 139 22.29 85.35 30.42
CA ALA A 139 22.99 84.88 31.61
C ALA A 139 24.46 85.32 31.63
N ALA A 140 25.16 85.26 30.47
CA ALA A 140 26.52 85.75 30.31
C ALA A 140 26.65 87.26 30.59
N LYS A 141 25.57 88.01 30.45
CA LYS A 141 25.45 89.41 30.74
C LYS A 141 24.84 89.71 32.12
N ASN A 142 24.62 88.75 32.96
CA ASN A 142 23.90 88.81 34.26
C ASN A 142 22.44 89.32 34.16
N TYR A 143 21.77 89.17 33.03
CA TYR A 143 20.36 89.54 32.84
C TYR A 143 19.38 88.34 32.96
N ALA A 144 19.91 87.15 33.17
CA ALA A 144 19.12 85.99 33.48
C ALA A 144 19.59 85.28 34.76
N SER A 145 18.74 84.65 35.52
CA SER A 145 19.13 83.89 36.70
C SER A 145 19.80 82.55 36.33
N LYS A 146 20.62 82.02 37.26
CA LYS A 146 21.17 80.69 37.08
C LYS A 146 20.06 79.60 36.92
N GLN A 147 18.95 79.72 37.69
CA GLN A 147 17.83 78.81 37.59
C GLN A 147 17.23 78.84 36.19
N GLN A 148 17.00 79.97 35.56
CA GLN A 148 16.50 80.06 34.20
C GLN A 148 17.44 79.41 33.18
N PHE A 149 18.78 79.58 33.36
CA PHE A 149 19.75 78.95 32.50
C PHE A 149 19.72 77.44 32.65
N ASP A 150 19.64 76.91 33.87
CA ASP A 150 19.60 75.48 34.16
C ASP A 150 18.23 74.84 33.67
N GLU A 151 17.12 75.57 33.75
CA GLU A 151 15.81 75.16 33.24
C GLU A 151 15.81 75.01 31.70
N GLU A 152 16.41 76.01 30.96
CA GLU A 152 16.44 75.90 29.49
C GLU A 152 17.45 74.87 29.02
N ALA A 153 18.57 74.70 29.77
CA ALA A 153 19.52 73.60 29.48
C ALA A 153 18.83 72.24 29.66
N ALA A 154 18.00 72.02 30.69
CA ALA A 154 17.26 70.82 30.91
C ALA A 154 16.18 70.59 29.81
N ALA A 155 15.46 71.67 29.43
CA ALA A 155 14.46 71.63 28.36
C ALA A 155 15.08 71.22 27.00
N LEU A 156 16.29 71.73 26.67
CA LEU A 156 17.00 71.33 25.48
C LEU A 156 17.42 69.86 25.55
N ALA A 157 17.92 69.40 26.70
CA ALA A 157 18.27 67.98 26.87
C ALA A 157 17.05 67.05 26.73
N GLU A 158 15.91 67.45 27.30
CA GLU A 158 14.65 66.71 27.16
C GLU A 158 14.18 66.64 25.69
N ALA A 159 14.24 67.75 24.97
CA ALA A 159 13.86 67.77 23.55
C ALA A 159 14.77 66.87 22.72
N GLN A 160 16.09 66.85 23.00
CA GLN A 160 17.06 65.98 22.31
C GLN A 160 16.78 64.48 22.61
N ALA A 161 16.45 64.16 23.85
CA ALA A 161 16.04 62.79 24.21
C ALA A 161 14.77 62.36 23.53
N SER A 162 13.78 63.27 23.32
CA SER A 162 12.54 63.02 22.58
C SER A 162 12.82 62.68 21.09
N VAL A 163 13.78 63.36 20.45
CA VAL A 163 14.18 62.99 19.06
C VAL A 163 14.77 61.59 19.03
N SER A 164 15.68 61.28 19.97
CA SER A 164 16.27 59.95 20.02
C SER A 164 15.24 58.84 20.18
N LEU A 165 14.19 59.09 21.01
CA LEU A 165 13.08 58.16 21.20
C LEU A 165 12.24 57.99 19.91
N ALA A 166 11.92 59.11 19.24
CA ALA A 166 11.16 59.08 17.99
C ALA A 166 11.93 58.40 16.84
N ASP A 167 13.24 58.63 16.76
CA ASP A 167 14.13 57.97 15.79
C ASP A 167 14.22 56.45 16.03
N ALA A 168 14.32 56.04 17.28
CA ALA A 168 14.30 54.61 17.64
C ALA A 168 12.99 53.94 17.19
N ALA A 169 11.84 54.60 17.42
CA ALA A 169 10.53 54.13 16.98
C ALA A 169 10.42 54.05 15.44
N LEU A 170 10.93 55.06 14.73
CA LEU A 170 10.97 55.03 13.24
C LEU A 170 11.88 53.93 12.72
N THR A 171 13.05 53.73 13.34
CA THR A 171 13.96 52.64 12.97
C THR A 171 13.33 51.28 13.19
N GLN A 172 12.65 51.09 14.31
CA GLN A 172 11.92 49.87 14.61
C GLN A 172 10.82 49.61 13.54
N SER A 173 10.04 50.64 13.17
CA SER A 173 9.00 50.50 12.15
C SER A 173 9.54 50.18 10.74
N LYS A 174 10.77 50.63 10.44
CA LYS A 174 11.47 50.36 9.16
C LYS A 174 12.15 48.99 9.13
N ALA A 175 12.54 48.44 10.27
CA ALA A 175 13.26 47.17 10.36
C ALA A 175 12.43 45.97 9.85
N GLY A 176 11.09 46.09 9.89
CA GLY A 176 10.17 45.03 9.47
C GLY A 176 10.16 43.84 10.44
N PRO A 177 9.66 42.69 10.00
CA PRO A 177 9.58 41.49 10.83
C PRO A 177 10.97 40.91 11.10
N THR A 178 11.12 40.32 12.26
CA THR A 178 12.33 39.60 12.64
C THR A 178 12.47 38.28 11.84
N LYS A 179 13.70 37.77 11.77
CA LYS A 179 13.94 36.46 11.11
C LYS A 179 13.20 35.34 11.83
N GLU A 180 13.06 35.46 13.13
CA GLU A 180 12.36 34.51 14.02
C GLU A 180 10.87 34.52 13.74
N GLU A 181 10.23 35.69 13.61
CA GLU A 181 8.81 35.81 13.25
C GLU A 181 8.52 35.22 11.86
N LEU A 182 9.38 35.50 10.88
CA LEU A 182 9.28 34.89 9.56
C LEU A 182 9.43 33.37 9.60
N ALA A 183 10.41 32.86 10.37
CA ALA A 183 10.64 31.43 10.52
C ALA A 183 9.44 30.72 11.17
N VAL A 184 8.85 31.32 12.17
CA VAL A 184 7.60 30.79 12.82
C VAL A 184 6.47 30.74 11.81
N ALA A 185 6.19 31.83 11.09
CA ALA A 185 5.11 31.86 10.10
C ALA A 185 5.35 30.86 8.94
N GLN A 186 6.58 30.71 8.47
CA GLN A 186 6.96 29.71 7.47
C GLN A 186 6.76 28.27 7.97
N THR A 187 7.14 28.01 9.22
CA THR A 187 6.96 26.70 9.83
C THR A 187 5.48 26.35 9.96
N GLN A 188 4.63 27.34 10.27
CA GLN A 188 3.18 27.12 10.32
C GLN A 188 2.59 26.75 8.95
N VAL A 189 3.07 27.36 7.87
CA VAL A 189 2.69 26.98 6.49
C VAL A 189 3.17 25.55 6.18
N ALA A 190 4.42 25.22 6.56
CA ALA A 190 4.97 23.88 6.34
C ALA A 190 4.17 22.80 7.09
N LEU A 191 3.76 23.06 8.32
CA LEU A 191 2.88 22.19 9.11
C LEU A 191 1.52 22.00 8.41
N GLY A 192 0.92 23.11 7.94
CA GLY A 192 -0.34 23.03 7.18
C GLY A 192 -0.23 22.20 5.92
N LEU A 193 0.87 22.36 5.16
CA LEU A 193 1.16 21.54 3.96
C LEU A 193 1.28 20.06 4.29
N ALA A 194 2.00 19.70 5.36
CA ALA A 194 2.14 18.33 5.79
C ALA A 194 0.80 17.70 6.19
N THR A 195 -0.04 18.46 6.90
CA THR A 195 -1.38 18.00 7.29
C THR A 195 -2.29 17.77 6.07
N VAL A 196 -2.26 18.66 5.08
CA VAL A 196 -3.02 18.49 3.83
C VAL A 196 -2.52 17.25 3.09
N ALA A 197 -1.21 17.05 2.97
CA ALA A 197 -0.65 15.89 2.27
C ALA A 197 -1.04 14.56 2.93
N ASP A 198 -1.06 14.49 4.27
CA ASP A 198 -1.51 13.30 5.01
C ASP A 198 -2.99 12.99 4.71
N LEU A 199 -3.86 14.00 4.77
CA LEU A 199 -5.29 13.83 4.50
C LEU A 199 -5.58 13.54 3.02
N GLU A 200 -4.80 14.07 2.08
CA GLU A 200 -4.87 13.71 0.66
C GLU A 200 -4.48 12.24 0.44
N ALA A 201 -3.44 11.75 1.13
CA ALA A 201 -3.07 10.34 1.09
C ALA A 201 -4.17 9.43 1.69
N GLN A 202 -4.82 9.86 2.77
CA GLN A 202 -5.97 9.15 3.33
C GLN A 202 -7.17 9.18 2.37
N PHE A 203 -7.44 10.32 1.76
CA PHE A 203 -8.53 10.46 0.77
C PHE A 203 -8.27 9.61 -0.47
N ALA A 204 -7.03 9.50 -0.94
CA ALA A 204 -6.67 8.63 -2.06
C ALA A 204 -7.03 7.16 -1.81
N LYS A 205 -7.00 6.70 -0.53
CA LYS A 205 -7.41 5.35 -0.13
C LYS A 205 -8.91 5.08 -0.30
N THR A 206 -9.73 6.09 -0.59
CA THR A 206 -11.15 5.91 -0.95
C THR A 206 -11.32 5.32 -2.36
N THR A 207 -10.30 5.32 -3.17
CA THR A 207 -10.32 4.76 -4.52
C THR A 207 -9.48 3.49 -4.54
N LEU A 208 -10.13 2.32 -4.68
CA LEU A 208 -9.43 1.05 -4.81
C LEU A 208 -9.07 0.80 -6.26
N THR A 209 -7.79 0.54 -6.49
CA THR A 209 -7.27 0.19 -7.83
C THR A 209 -6.74 -1.23 -7.84
N SER A 210 -6.76 -1.87 -9.00
CA SER A 210 -6.17 -3.20 -9.15
C SER A 210 -4.64 -3.14 -9.03
N PRO A 211 -4.01 -3.95 -8.17
CA PRO A 211 -2.56 -4.04 -8.07
C PRO A 211 -1.90 -4.82 -9.22
N VAL A 212 -2.68 -5.61 -9.97
CA VAL A 212 -2.22 -6.52 -11.02
C VAL A 212 -3.20 -6.53 -12.20
N ASP A 213 -2.74 -7.07 -13.34
CA ASP A 213 -3.65 -7.46 -14.42
C ASP A 213 -4.35 -8.76 -14.03
N GLY A 214 -5.67 -8.81 -14.17
CA GLY A 214 -6.43 -9.96 -13.72
C GLY A 214 -7.89 -9.96 -14.12
N LEU A 215 -8.65 -10.87 -13.52
CA LEU A 215 -10.08 -11.05 -13.71
C LEU A 215 -10.82 -10.80 -12.40
N ALA A 216 -11.82 -9.94 -12.39
CA ALA A 216 -12.68 -9.75 -11.22
C ALA A 216 -13.54 -11.02 -11.00
N ARG A 217 -13.18 -11.84 -10.01
CA ARG A 217 -13.84 -13.13 -9.76
C ARG A 217 -15.14 -12.98 -9.01
N LEU A 218 -15.04 -12.43 -7.82
CA LEU A 218 -16.14 -12.34 -6.88
C LEU A 218 -16.27 -10.91 -6.39
N LEU A 219 -17.44 -10.34 -6.52
CA LEU A 219 -17.81 -9.10 -5.84
C LEU A 219 -18.40 -9.51 -4.49
N VAL A 220 -17.73 -9.11 -3.40
CA VAL A 220 -18.08 -9.51 -2.02
C VAL A 220 -19.03 -8.51 -1.39
N ALA A 221 -18.81 -7.21 -1.69
CA ALA A 221 -19.59 -6.12 -1.14
C ALA A 221 -20.50 -5.48 -2.18
N GLU A 222 -21.60 -4.89 -1.74
CA GLU A 222 -22.57 -4.20 -2.60
C GLU A 222 -22.51 -2.67 -2.40
N PRO A 223 -22.81 -1.87 -3.46
CA PRO A 223 -22.93 -0.42 -3.31
C PRO A 223 -23.93 -0.03 -2.22
N GLY A 224 -23.50 0.90 -1.36
CA GLY A 224 -24.27 1.34 -0.19
C GLY A 224 -23.84 0.67 1.13
N GLU A 225 -23.10 -0.42 1.08
CA GLU A 225 -22.59 -1.11 2.27
C GLU A 225 -21.48 -0.31 2.98
N ALA A 226 -21.47 -0.37 4.31
CA ALA A 226 -20.39 0.17 5.13
C ALA A 226 -19.27 -0.85 5.25
N ILE A 227 -18.07 -0.50 4.82
CA ILE A 227 -16.91 -1.39 4.76
C ILE A 227 -15.89 -0.98 5.82
N SER A 228 -15.43 -1.97 6.57
CA SER A 228 -14.36 -1.79 7.56
C SER A 228 -12.96 -2.04 6.95
N PRO A 229 -11.89 -1.50 7.53
CA PRO A 229 -10.53 -1.80 7.11
C PRO A 229 -10.26 -3.30 7.09
N GLY A 230 -9.67 -3.79 5.99
CA GLY A 230 -9.38 -5.22 5.80
C GLY A 230 -10.57 -6.08 5.38
N GLN A 231 -11.78 -5.56 5.32
CA GLN A 231 -12.95 -6.28 4.78
C GLN A 231 -12.87 -6.34 3.26
N PRO A 232 -12.85 -7.54 2.64
CA PRO A 232 -12.73 -7.64 1.19
C PRO A 232 -13.95 -7.06 0.48
N VAL A 233 -13.72 -6.25 -0.54
CA VAL A 233 -14.76 -5.71 -1.45
C VAL A 233 -14.92 -6.60 -2.67
N LEU A 234 -13.81 -7.08 -3.22
CA LEU A 234 -13.80 -7.99 -4.36
C LEU A 234 -12.54 -8.86 -4.35
N THR A 235 -12.59 -9.95 -5.12
CA THR A 235 -11.45 -10.84 -5.35
C THR A 235 -11.02 -10.77 -6.81
N LEU A 236 -9.73 -10.61 -7.05
CA LEU A 236 -9.11 -10.64 -8.37
C LEU A 236 -8.33 -11.94 -8.56
N ALA A 237 -8.57 -12.62 -9.67
CA ALA A 237 -7.70 -13.69 -10.14
C ALA A 237 -6.55 -13.09 -10.96
N VAL A 238 -5.32 -13.45 -10.65
CA VAL A 238 -4.13 -12.93 -11.35
C VAL A 238 -4.02 -13.56 -12.73
N ALA A 239 -3.91 -12.73 -13.76
CA ALA A 239 -3.83 -13.23 -15.13
C ALA A 239 -2.55 -14.07 -15.35
N GLY A 240 -2.74 -15.31 -15.82
CA GLY A 240 -1.63 -16.20 -16.19
C GLY A 240 -0.92 -16.89 -15.02
N ASP A 241 -1.31 -16.64 -13.78
CA ASP A 241 -0.72 -17.26 -12.60
C ASP A 241 -1.55 -18.48 -12.16
N ARG A 242 -1.50 -19.54 -12.96
CA ARG A 242 -2.15 -20.83 -12.71
C ARG A 242 -1.14 -21.90 -12.40
N TRP A 243 -1.48 -22.79 -11.46
CA TRP A 243 -0.69 -23.99 -11.17
C TRP A 243 -1.59 -25.18 -10.86
N PHE A 244 -0.99 -26.34 -10.84
CA PHE A 244 -1.68 -27.62 -10.63
C PHE A 244 -1.12 -28.28 -9.40
N THR A 245 -1.99 -28.79 -8.52
CA THR A 245 -1.57 -29.55 -7.34
C THR A 245 -2.05 -30.99 -7.45
N PHE A 246 -1.17 -31.91 -7.10
CA PHE A 246 -1.43 -33.34 -7.08
C PHE A 246 -1.05 -33.89 -5.70
N THR A 247 -1.89 -34.77 -5.16
CA THR A 247 -1.54 -35.55 -3.98
C THR A 247 -1.14 -36.95 -4.45
N ILE A 248 0.13 -37.29 -4.30
CA ILE A 248 0.71 -38.51 -4.84
C ILE A 248 1.28 -39.33 -3.69
N ARG A 249 0.97 -40.64 -3.64
CA ARG A 249 1.59 -41.56 -2.70
C ARG A 249 3.07 -41.79 -3.10
N GLU A 250 3.93 -42.02 -2.12
CA GLU A 250 5.36 -42.20 -2.30
C GLU A 250 5.69 -43.32 -3.31
N ASP A 251 4.94 -44.44 -3.25
CA ASP A 251 5.10 -45.58 -4.19
C ASP A 251 4.72 -45.26 -5.62
N ARG A 252 4.05 -44.13 -5.85
CA ARG A 252 3.58 -43.67 -7.17
C ARG A 252 4.34 -42.45 -7.70
N LEU A 253 5.36 -42.01 -7.00
CA LEU A 253 6.21 -40.90 -7.46
C LEU A 253 6.99 -41.26 -8.75
N GLN A 254 7.28 -42.55 -8.98
CA GLN A 254 7.85 -43.09 -10.23
C GLN A 254 9.01 -42.27 -10.82
N GLY A 255 9.89 -41.72 -9.98
CA GLY A 255 11.00 -40.88 -10.41
C GLY A 255 10.67 -39.41 -10.66
N LEU A 256 9.45 -38.96 -10.40
CA LEU A 256 9.09 -37.54 -10.43
C LEU A 256 9.91 -36.77 -9.39
N THR A 257 10.71 -35.81 -9.87
CA THR A 257 11.58 -34.96 -9.05
C THR A 257 11.30 -33.49 -9.36
N LEU A 258 11.85 -32.63 -8.54
CA LEU A 258 11.82 -31.19 -8.80
C LEU A 258 12.43 -30.89 -10.18
N GLY A 259 11.70 -30.18 -11.02
CA GLY A 259 12.13 -29.85 -12.37
C GLY A 259 11.67 -30.81 -13.46
N SER A 260 11.10 -31.99 -13.09
CA SER A 260 10.54 -32.94 -14.05
C SER A 260 9.44 -32.30 -14.89
N LYS A 261 9.41 -32.63 -16.18
CA LYS A 261 8.28 -32.28 -17.06
C LYS A 261 7.23 -33.38 -16.97
N ILE A 262 5.98 -32.98 -16.87
CA ILE A 262 4.83 -33.89 -16.85
C ILE A 262 3.83 -33.48 -17.91
N SER A 263 3.26 -34.47 -18.59
CA SER A 263 2.13 -34.25 -19.49
C SER A 263 0.84 -34.30 -18.70
N LEU A 264 0.02 -33.27 -18.82
CA LEU A 264 -1.26 -33.15 -18.16
C LEU A 264 -2.39 -33.26 -19.18
N LYS A 265 -3.49 -33.85 -18.76
CA LYS A 265 -4.71 -34.00 -19.54
C LYS A 265 -5.90 -33.37 -18.81
N THR A 266 -6.72 -32.62 -19.55
CA THR A 266 -7.96 -32.06 -19.05
C THR A 266 -9.13 -33.04 -19.20
N ALA A 267 -10.27 -32.77 -18.56
CA ALA A 267 -11.50 -33.51 -18.74
C ALA A 267 -12.02 -33.50 -20.21
N ALA A 268 -11.70 -32.45 -20.96
CA ALA A 268 -12.02 -32.33 -22.38
C ALA A 268 -11.08 -33.14 -23.28
N GLY A 269 -10.03 -33.77 -22.73
CA GLY A 269 -9.05 -34.55 -23.48
C GLY A 269 -7.91 -33.76 -24.07
N GLU A 270 -7.80 -32.48 -23.76
CA GLU A 270 -6.68 -31.63 -24.19
C GLU A 270 -5.42 -31.94 -23.38
N HIS A 271 -4.27 -31.99 -24.05
CA HIS A 271 -2.98 -32.26 -23.43
C HIS A 271 -2.14 -31.00 -23.40
N PHE A 272 -1.39 -30.80 -22.32
CA PHE A 272 -0.42 -29.71 -22.17
C PHE A 272 0.70 -30.13 -21.22
N GLU A 273 1.82 -29.40 -21.28
CA GLU A 273 2.99 -29.69 -20.46
C GLU A 273 3.01 -28.79 -19.20
N ALA A 274 3.47 -29.38 -18.11
CA ALA A 274 3.78 -28.65 -16.88
C ALA A 274 5.13 -29.11 -16.30
N LYS A 275 5.75 -28.24 -15.52
CA LYS A 275 7.00 -28.52 -14.84
C LYS A 275 6.76 -28.62 -13.34
N VAL A 276 7.29 -29.64 -12.70
CA VAL A 276 7.25 -29.80 -11.26
C VAL A 276 8.10 -28.72 -10.59
N THR A 277 7.47 -27.84 -9.83
CA THR A 277 8.12 -26.72 -9.16
C THR A 277 8.20 -26.89 -7.65
N GLU A 278 7.37 -27.78 -7.09
CA GLU A 278 7.41 -28.10 -5.67
C GLU A 278 7.05 -29.57 -5.46
N LEU A 279 7.78 -30.24 -4.57
CA LEU A 279 7.48 -31.59 -4.13
C LEU A 279 7.79 -31.67 -2.64
N LYS A 280 6.75 -31.80 -1.82
CA LYS A 280 6.89 -31.84 -0.37
C LYS A 280 6.01 -32.95 0.25
N PRO A 281 6.47 -33.60 1.32
CA PRO A 281 5.64 -34.58 2.03
C PRO A 281 4.44 -33.89 2.67
N LEU A 282 3.26 -34.50 2.52
CA LEU A 282 2.04 -34.11 3.23
C LEU A 282 2.09 -34.76 4.62
N GLY A 283 2.52 -34.06 5.66
CA GLY A 283 2.51 -34.69 6.98
C GLY A 283 3.52 -34.14 7.98
N GLU A 284 4.19 -33.04 7.69
CA GLU A 284 5.11 -32.40 8.65
C GLU A 284 4.48 -32.01 10.00
N PHE A 285 3.15 -31.97 10.09
CA PHE A 285 2.41 -31.64 11.32
C PHE A 285 1.74 -32.84 12.02
N ALA A 286 1.77 -34.03 11.41
CA ALA A 286 1.18 -35.23 12.01
C ALA A 286 2.27 -36.11 12.65
N VAL A 287 2.74 -35.72 13.83
CA VAL A 287 3.73 -36.49 14.63
C VAL A 287 3.14 -37.77 15.20
N TRP A 288 1.87 -38.07 15.01
CA TRP A 288 1.20 -39.27 15.48
C TRP A 288 0.95 -40.26 14.35
N ARG A 289 1.93 -41.10 14.06
CA ARG A 289 1.68 -42.35 13.34
C ARG A 289 1.08 -43.35 14.32
N ALA A 290 -0.22 -43.57 14.17
CA ALA A 290 -0.82 -44.70 14.82
C ALA A 290 -0.19 -45.98 14.23
N ALA A 291 0.65 -46.65 14.98
CA ALA A 291 1.17 -47.98 14.64
C ALA A 291 -0.04 -48.92 14.53
N ARG A 292 -0.56 -49.13 13.32
CA ARG A 292 -1.52 -50.19 13.04
C ARG A 292 -0.77 -51.47 12.82
N ALA A 293 -1.28 -52.51 13.50
CA ALA A 293 -0.72 -53.84 13.46
C ALA A 293 -0.81 -54.43 12.03
N VAL A 294 0.35 -55.01 11.62
CA VAL A 294 0.48 -56.10 10.63
C VAL A 294 -0.15 -55.86 9.23
N GLY A 295 0.67 -55.39 8.29
CA GLY A 295 0.50 -55.62 6.87
C GLY A 295 0.27 -54.42 5.94
N ASP A 296 -0.08 -53.24 6.47
CA ASP A 296 -0.20 -52.05 5.66
C ASP A 296 0.93 -51.05 6.01
N HIS A 297 1.86 -50.83 5.09
CA HIS A 297 2.93 -49.84 5.27
C HIS A 297 2.29 -48.48 5.17
N ASP A 298 2.40 -47.65 6.20
CA ASP A 298 2.02 -46.23 6.17
C ASP A 298 2.90 -45.51 5.14
N ILE A 299 2.39 -45.47 3.92
CA ILE A 299 3.06 -44.80 2.79
C ILE A 299 2.73 -43.31 2.85
N ASN A 300 3.76 -42.48 2.87
CA ASN A 300 3.61 -41.02 2.86
C ASN A 300 2.93 -40.53 1.58
N ASN A 301 2.14 -39.47 1.71
CA ASN A 301 1.66 -38.73 0.56
C ASN A 301 2.52 -37.49 0.35
N PHE A 302 2.74 -37.17 -0.90
CA PHE A 302 3.47 -35.97 -1.32
C PHE A 302 2.52 -35.01 -2.01
N LEU A 303 2.66 -33.73 -1.69
CA LEU A 303 2.07 -32.65 -2.48
C LEU A 303 3.04 -32.28 -3.58
N LEU A 304 2.63 -32.46 -4.81
CA LEU A 304 3.35 -32.02 -6.00
C LEU A 304 2.65 -30.80 -6.57
N ARG A 305 3.39 -29.72 -6.74
CA ARG A 305 2.97 -28.55 -7.50
C ARG A 305 3.67 -28.55 -8.84
N ALA A 306 2.90 -28.29 -9.89
CA ALA A 306 3.41 -28.13 -11.25
C ALA A 306 2.90 -26.81 -11.86
N ASP A 307 3.79 -26.07 -12.48
CA ASP A 307 3.46 -24.85 -13.18
C ASP A 307 3.47 -25.13 -14.71
N PRO A 308 2.55 -24.53 -15.48
CA PRO A 308 2.41 -24.82 -16.91
C PRO A 308 3.64 -24.37 -17.69
N ILE A 309 3.98 -25.12 -18.75
CA ILE A 309 4.99 -24.75 -19.72
C ILE A 309 4.26 -24.30 -20.99
N GLY A 310 4.28 -22.97 -21.26
CA GLY A 310 3.60 -22.42 -22.44
C GLY A 310 2.10 -22.20 -22.28
N PRO A 311 1.34 -22.07 -23.39
CA PRO A 311 -0.07 -21.78 -23.34
C PRO A 311 -0.86 -22.94 -22.74
N THR A 312 -1.68 -22.63 -21.73
CA THR A 312 -2.58 -23.60 -21.12
C THR A 312 -3.92 -23.63 -21.85
N PRO A 313 -4.59 -24.80 -21.96
CA PRO A 313 -5.98 -24.87 -22.38
C PRO A 313 -6.88 -24.06 -21.43
N LYS A 314 -8.13 -23.85 -21.84
CA LYS A 314 -9.13 -23.16 -21.00
C LYS A 314 -9.50 -24.06 -19.82
N VAL A 315 -8.70 -24.02 -18.77
CA VAL A 315 -8.98 -24.68 -17.49
C VAL A 315 -9.27 -23.62 -16.43
N GLU A 316 -10.34 -23.81 -15.69
CA GLU A 316 -10.73 -22.91 -14.61
C GLU A 316 -10.25 -23.47 -13.27
N PRO A 317 -9.97 -22.62 -12.27
CA PRO A 317 -9.65 -23.07 -10.92
C PRO A 317 -10.72 -24.00 -10.37
N GLY A 318 -10.28 -25.04 -9.65
CA GLY A 318 -11.15 -26.11 -9.16
C GLY A 318 -11.41 -27.23 -10.18
N MET A 319 -11.07 -27.05 -11.46
CA MET A 319 -11.16 -28.14 -12.44
C MET A 319 -10.13 -29.22 -12.15
N THR A 320 -10.50 -30.45 -12.56
CA THR A 320 -9.65 -31.63 -12.42
C THR A 320 -8.75 -31.79 -13.65
N VAL A 321 -7.48 -32.12 -13.38
CA VAL A 321 -6.49 -32.49 -14.39
C VAL A 321 -5.86 -33.84 -14.01
N TRP A 322 -5.35 -34.56 -15.00
CA TRP A 322 -4.71 -35.87 -14.78
C TRP A 322 -3.29 -35.83 -15.32
N ILE A 323 -2.38 -36.54 -14.66
CA ILE A 323 -1.06 -36.83 -15.20
C ILE A 323 -1.22 -37.98 -16.19
N ASP A 324 -0.75 -37.79 -17.43
CA ASP A 324 -0.69 -38.83 -18.44
C ASP A 324 0.57 -39.68 -18.24
N GLU A 325 0.39 -40.89 -17.67
CA GLU A 325 1.49 -41.82 -17.31
C GLU A 325 2.22 -42.38 -18.56
N ARG A 326 1.76 -42.08 -19.79
CA ARG A 326 2.35 -42.65 -21.01
C ARG A 326 3.62 -41.94 -21.52
N GLN A 327 4.03 -40.83 -20.89
CA GLN A 327 5.19 -40.04 -21.35
C GLN A 327 6.19 -39.69 -20.23
N SER A 328 6.16 -40.34 -19.08
CA SER A 328 7.23 -40.23 -18.09
C SER A 328 8.32 -41.24 -18.37
N GLY A 329 9.15 -40.93 -19.35
CA GLY A 329 10.31 -41.68 -19.79
C GLY A 329 11.53 -40.77 -19.91
#